data_a598c95c517efadb50808646b33e1574
#
_entry.id   a598c95c517efadb50808646b33e1574
#
_cell.length_a   1.000
_cell.length_b   1.000
_cell.length_c   1.000
_cell.angle_alpha   90.00
_cell.angle_beta   90.00
_cell.angle_gamma   90.00
#
_symmetry.space_group_name_H-M   'P 1'
#
loop_
_entity.id
_entity.type
_entity.pdbx_description
1 polymer ?
#
loop_
_entity_poly.entity_id
_entity_poly.type
_entity_poly.pdbx_seq_one_letter_code
_entity_poly.pdbx_strand_id
1 'polypeptide(L)'
;MKTFLLALLLVPTLAFAQKTPQGVTYDAQILRVSDGDTIVISAPFLPKPLKPELAVRIYGVDTPEKGHRAQCPQEDQRGQAASAFTKNAVATTQKHQVTLYAWDKFGGRVLGDIILNGVSLRAELIRNGFAREYFGEAKQSWCN
;
A
#
# COMPACT_ATOMS: atom_id res chain seq x y z
N MET A 1 -46.31 12.97 -39.87
CA MET A 1 -45.68 12.41 -38.68
C MET A 1 -44.18 12.37 -38.91
N LYS A 2 -43.40 13.23 -38.25
CA LYS A 2 -41.94 13.28 -38.38
C LYS A 2 -41.34 12.49 -37.21
N THR A 3 -40.76 11.34 -37.54
CA THR A 3 -40.07 10.46 -36.55
C THR A 3 -38.68 11.04 -36.28
N PHE A 4 -38.45 11.58 -35.10
CA PHE A 4 -37.10 11.97 -34.64
C PHE A 4 -36.36 10.73 -34.15
N LEU A 5 -35.33 10.32 -34.90
CA LEU A 5 -34.38 9.29 -34.47
C LEU A 5 -33.37 9.94 -33.51
N LEU A 6 -33.50 9.63 -32.23
CA LEU A 6 -32.55 10.07 -31.19
C LEU A 6 -31.30 9.14 -31.26
N ALA A 7 -30.24 9.62 -31.90
CA ALA A 7 -28.97 8.89 -31.93
C ALA A 7 -28.29 9.00 -30.57
N LEU A 8 -28.27 7.90 -29.80
CA LEU A 8 -27.54 7.78 -28.52
C LEU A 8 -26.05 7.65 -28.82
N LEU A 9 -25.30 8.74 -28.66
CA LEU A 9 -23.85 8.73 -28.76
C LEU A 9 -23.27 8.01 -27.54
N LEU A 10 -22.85 6.73 -27.69
CA LEU A 10 -22.02 6.04 -26.74
C LEU A 10 -20.62 6.65 -26.80
N VAL A 11 -20.28 7.45 -25.79
CA VAL A 11 -18.91 7.91 -25.59
C VAL A 11 -18.16 6.77 -24.90
N PRO A 12 -17.12 6.17 -25.52
CA PRO A 12 -16.31 5.18 -24.83
C PRO A 12 -15.51 5.88 -23.74
N THR A 13 -15.82 5.58 -22.48
CA THR A 13 -14.94 5.94 -21.34
C THR A 13 -13.68 5.11 -21.45
N LEU A 14 -12.60 5.73 -21.90
CA LEU A 14 -11.25 5.17 -21.80
C LEU A 14 -10.88 5.09 -20.30
N ALA A 15 -11.16 3.96 -19.69
CA ALA A 15 -10.61 3.62 -18.40
C ALA A 15 -9.09 3.45 -18.59
N PHE A 16 -8.32 4.44 -18.17
CA PHE A 16 -6.87 4.28 -18.01
C PHE A 16 -6.64 3.27 -16.90
N ALA A 17 -6.51 2.00 -17.26
CA ALA A 17 -6.05 0.97 -16.36
C ALA A 17 -4.61 1.33 -15.96
N GLN A 18 -4.43 1.80 -14.72
CA GLN A 18 -3.11 2.07 -14.16
C GLN A 18 -2.37 0.74 -14.12
N LYS A 19 -1.32 0.63 -14.95
CA LYS A 19 -0.55 -0.59 -15.09
C LYS A 19 0.22 -0.82 -13.79
N THR A 20 -0.24 -1.77 -12.98
CA THR A 20 0.51 -2.22 -11.80
C THR A 20 1.92 -2.64 -12.23
N PRO A 21 2.99 -2.17 -11.57
CA PRO A 21 4.34 -2.59 -11.91
C PRO A 21 4.44 -4.12 -11.85
N GLN A 22 5.20 -4.69 -12.77
CA GLN A 22 5.54 -6.11 -12.66
C GLN A 22 6.52 -6.29 -11.51
N GLY A 23 6.21 -7.23 -10.62
CA GLY A 23 7.03 -7.57 -9.46
C GLY A 23 7.30 -9.06 -9.39
N VAL A 24 8.27 -9.43 -8.58
CA VAL A 24 8.59 -10.82 -8.27
C VAL A 24 8.20 -11.10 -6.83
N THR A 25 7.54 -12.21 -6.59
CA THR A 25 7.06 -12.62 -5.27
C THR A 25 8.00 -13.65 -4.64
N TYR A 26 8.35 -13.42 -3.38
CA TYR A 26 9.22 -14.26 -2.56
C TYR A 26 8.54 -14.58 -1.24
N ASP A 27 8.90 -15.72 -0.64
CA ASP A 27 8.59 -15.96 0.78
C ASP A 27 9.35 -14.95 1.64
N ALA A 28 8.69 -14.42 2.66
CA ALA A 28 9.25 -13.37 3.49
C ALA A 28 9.08 -13.66 4.97
N GLN A 29 10.10 -13.33 5.74
CA GLN A 29 10.02 -13.26 7.19
C GLN A 29 9.81 -11.81 7.60
N ILE A 30 8.64 -11.50 8.18
CA ILE A 30 8.33 -10.16 8.68
C ILE A 30 8.99 -9.99 10.04
N LEU A 31 9.79 -8.94 10.19
CA LEU A 31 10.48 -8.59 11.43
C LEU A 31 9.65 -7.64 12.30
N ARG A 32 9.02 -6.63 11.67
CA ARG A 32 8.17 -5.66 12.35
C ARG A 32 7.31 -4.86 11.38
N VAL A 33 6.25 -4.29 11.90
CA VAL A 33 5.40 -3.30 11.23
C VAL A 33 5.78 -1.92 11.75
N SER A 34 6.27 -1.04 10.87
CA SER A 34 6.63 0.33 11.21
C SER A 34 5.41 1.26 11.21
N ASP A 35 4.65 1.20 10.13
CA ASP A 35 3.43 2.00 9.90
C ASP A 35 2.35 1.15 9.24
N GLY A 36 1.17 1.70 9.02
CA GLY A 36 0.09 0.98 8.35
C GLY A 36 0.48 0.46 6.96
N ASP A 37 1.36 1.17 6.26
CA ASP A 37 1.82 0.86 4.90
C ASP A 37 3.31 0.54 4.79
N THR A 38 4.02 0.36 5.90
CA THR A 38 5.47 0.08 5.89
C THR A 38 5.82 -1.08 6.81
N ILE A 39 6.35 -2.12 6.21
CA ILE A 39 6.71 -3.38 6.88
C ILE A 39 8.20 -3.65 6.66
N VAL A 40 8.88 -4.14 7.69
CA VAL A 40 10.29 -4.52 7.61
C VAL A 40 10.40 -6.03 7.58
N ILE A 41 11.09 -6.53 6.55
CA ILE A 41 11.34 -7.95 6.32
C ILE A 41 12.81 -8.29 6.53
N SER A 42 13.08 -9.55 6.83
CA SER A 42 14.44 -10.10 6.86
C SER A 42 15.06 -10.10 5.47
N ALA A 43 16.30 -9.61 5.38
CA ALA A 43 17.05 -9.53 4.13
C ALA A 43 18.51 -9.99 4.33
N PRO A 44 18.75 -11.26 4.69
CA PRO A 44 20.09 -11.77 5.01
C PRO A 44 21.04 -11.78 3.82
N PHE A 45 20.51 -11.60 2.61
CA PHE A 45 21.28 -11.50 1.36
C PHE A 45 21.97 -10.14 1.17
N LEU A 46 21.65 -9.14 1.99
CA LEU A 46 22.31 -7.83 1.91
C LEU A 46 23.75 -7.95 2.42
N PRO A 47 24.75 -7.39 1.69
CA PRO A 47 26.14 -7.47 2.07
C PRO A 47 26.44 -6.58 3.28
N LYS A 48 27.39 -7.01 4.12
CA LYS A 48 27.93 -6.13 5.16
C LYS A 48 28.58 -4.89 4.54
N PRO A 49 28.48 -3.70 5.15
CA PRO A 49 27.99 -3.41 6.51
C PRO A 49 26.48 -3.08 6.61
N LEU A 50 25.69 -3.37 5.57
CA LEU A 50 24.25 -3.11 5.58
C LEU A 50 23.56 -3.99 6.64
N LYS A 51 22.49 -3.45 7.25
CA LYS A 51 21.63 -4.25 8.12
C LYS A 51 20.92 -5.31 7.29
N PRO A 52 20.73 -6.53 7.82
CA PRO A 52 20.04 -7.60 7.09
C PRO A 52 18.51 -7.42 7.12
N GLU A 53 18.06 -6.23 6.88
CA GLU A 53 16.66 -5.80 6.91
C GLU A 53 16.32 -4.96 5.69
N LEU A 54 15.10 -5.11 5.19
CA LEU A 54 14.57 -4.32 4.08
C LEU A 54 13.21 -3.75 4.46
N ALA A 55 13.08 -2.43 4.41
CA ALA A 55 11.79 -1.78 4.57
C ALA A 55 11.02 -1.84 3.25
N VAL A 56 9.80 -2.35 3.30
CA VAL A 56 8.87 -2.45 2.18
C VAL A 56 7.72 -1.48 2.43
N ARG A 57 7.56 -0.50 1.54
CA ARG A 57 6.39 0.37 1.51
C ARG A 57 5.35 -0.21 0.55
N ILE A 58 4.13 -0.35 1.03
CA ILE A 58 3.04 -0.85 0.18
C ILE A 58 2.79 0.14 -0.95
N TYR A 59 2.92 -0.37 -2.18
CA TYR A 59 2.76 0.41 -3.40
C TYR A 59 1.30 0.78 -3.63
N GLY A 60 1.08 1.99 -4.13
CA GLY A 60 -0.24 2.44 -4.57
C GLY A 60 -1.21 2.76 -3.44
N VAL A 61 -0.71 3.02 -2.22
CA VAL A 61 -1.53 3.44 -1.08
C VAL A 61 -0.95 4.63 -0.33
N ASP A 62 -1.83 5.39 0.30
CA ASP A 62 -1.54 6.37 1.33
C ASP A 62 -2.34 6.01 2.58
N THR A 63 -1.64 5.83 3.69
CA THR A 63 -2.24 5.66 5.02
C THR A 63 -2.10 6.94 5.83
N PRO A 64 -2.99 7.20 6.81
CA PRO A 64 -2.82 8.33 7.72
C PRO A 64 -1.49 8.24 8.46
N GLU A 65 -0.86 9.38 8.66
CA GLU A 65 0.35 9.48 9.49
C GLU A 65 0.02 9.36 10.98
N LYS A 66 1.02 9.02 11.78
CA LYS A 66 0.88 8.90 13.25
C LYS A 66 1.98 9.65 13.99
N GLY A 67 1.69 9.98 15.26
CA GLY A 67 2.61 10.70 16.12
C GLY A 67 2.93 12.10 15.57
N HIS A 68 4.19 12.49 15.66
CA HIS A 68 4.64 13.83 15.24
C HIS A 68 4.52 14.11 13.74
N ARG A 69 4.24 13.10 12.91
CA ARG A 69 4.03 13.27 11.46
C ARG A 69 2.58 13.54 11.11
N ALA A 70 1.64 13.23 12.01
CA ALA A 70 0.23 13.53 11.82
C ALA A 70 -0.02 15.05 11.84
N GLN A 71 -0.86 15.52 10.93
CA GLN A 71 -1.19 16.95 10.81
C GLN A 71 -2.29 17.40 11.77
N CYS A 72 -3.01 16.46 12.37
CA CYS A 72 -4.07 16.70 13.34
C CYS A 72 -4.30 15.45 14.20
N PRO A 73 -4.99 15.59 15.36
CA PRO A 73 -5.31 14.46 16.24
C PRO A 73 -6.13 13.35 15.56
N GLN A 74 -7.02 13.71 14.63
CA GLN A 74 -7.82 12.74 13.87
C GLN A 74 -6.96 11.90 12.95
N GLU A 75 -5.98 12.49 12.30
CA GLU A 75 -5.04 11.75 11.46
C GLU A 75 -4.19 10.80 12.31
N ASP A 76 -3.65 11.27 13.45
CA ASP A 76 -2.90 10.41 14.36
C ASP A 76 -3.71 9.20 14.81
N GLN A 77 -4.95 9.39 15.22
CA GLN A 77 -5.84 8.32 15.61
C GLN A 77 -6.07 7.31 14.47
N ARG A 78 -6.30 7.79 13.27
CA ARG A 78 -6.47 6.95 12.08
C ARG A 78 -5.17 6.22 11.72
N GLY A 79 -4.02 6.87 11.85
CA GLY A 79 -2.70 6.27 11.63
C GLY A 79 -2.37 5.17 12.64
N GLN A 80 -2.72 5.37 13.91
CA GLN A 80 -2.63 4.33 14.95
C GLN A 80 -3.51 3.13 14.60
N ALA A 81 -4.75 3.37 14.16
CA ALA A 81 -5.67 2.32 13.76
C ALA A 81 -5.18 1.53 12.53
N ALA A 82 -4.65 2.21 11.51
CA ALA A 82 -4.05 1.57 10.34
C ALA A 82 -2.85 0.69 10.73
N SER A 83 -1.96 1.20 11.59
CA SER A 83 -0.82 0.42 12.11
C SER A 83 -1.27 -0.80 12.91
N ALA A 84 -2.29 -0.66 13.75
CA ALA A 84 -2.85 -1.77 14.53
C ALA A 84 -3.48 -2.83 13.63
N PHE A 85 -4.21 -2.41 12.60
CA PHE A 85 -4.77 -3.32 11.59
C PHE A 85 -3.69 -4.15 10.92
N THR A 86 -2.63 -3.52 10.41
CA THR A 86 -1.53 -4.22 9.74
C THR A 86 -0.80 -5.17 10.69
N LYS A 87 -0.53 -4.74 11.93
CA LYS A 87 0.08 -5.60 12.96
C LYS A 87 -0.77 -6.84 13.24
N ASN A 88 -2.08 -6.65 13.40
CA ASN A 88 -2.99 -7.77 13.63
C ASN A 88 -3.06 -8.72 12.42
N ALA A 89 -3.12 -8.19 11.21
CA ALA A 89 -3.13 -8.99 9.99
C ALA A 89 -1.87 -9.86 9.87
N VAL A 90 -0.68 -9.32 10.20
CA VAL A 90 0.57 -10.08 10.24
C VAL A 90 0.54 -11.14 11.35
N ALA A 91 0.08 -10.79 12.55
CA ALA A 91 0.09 -11.69 13.71
C ALA A 91 -0.87 -12.86 13.57
N THR A 92 -1.96 -12.70 12.81
CA THR A 92 -3.02 -13.72 12.65
C THR A 92 -2.84 -14.59 11.40
N THR A 93 -1.81 -14.34 10.60
CA THR A 93 -1.49 -15.11 9.38
C THR A 93 -0.18 -15.87 9.54
N GLN A 94 -0.02 -16.98 8.83
CA GLN A 94 1.15 -17.85 8.94
C GLN A 94 2.05 -17.79 7.70
N LYS A 95 1.46 -17.70 6.51
CA LYS A 95 2.20 -17.61 5.27
C LYS A 95 2.39 -16.16 4.88
N HIS A 96 3.62 -15.70 4.89
CA HIS A 96 4.00 -14.34 4.50
C HIS A 96 4.83 -14.35 3.24
N GLN A 97 4.45 -13.55 2.27
CA GLN A 97 5.20 -13.35 1.03
C GLN A 97 5.30 -11.84 0.76
N VAL A 98 6.29 -11.46 -0.01
CA VAL A 98 6.50 -10.09 -0.48
C VAL A 98 6.60 -10.08 -1.99
N THR A 99 5.87 -9.17 -2.63
CA THR A 99 6.06 -8.83 -4.04
C THR A 99 6.87 -7.54 -4.10
N LEU A 100 8.04 -7.58 -4.70
CA LEU A 100 8.94 -6.42 -4.83
C LEU A 100 8.81 -5.84 -6.24
N TYR A 101 8.64 -4.52 -6.33
CA TYR A 101 8.47 -3.81 -7.60
C TYR A 101 9.70 -3.00 -7.98
N ALA A 102 10.11 -2.05 -7.15
CA ALA A 102 11.20 -1.12 -7.42
C ALA A 102 11.71 -0.47 -6.13
N TRP A 103 12.85 0.21 -6.21
CA TRP A 103 13.29 1.10 -5.14
C TRP A 103 12.35 2.31 -5.02
N ASP A 104 12.06 2.71 -3.77
CA ASP A 104 11.38 3.98 -3.52
C ASP A 104 12.31 5.15 -3.87
N LYS A 105 11.72 6.21 -4.42
CA LYS A 105 12.45 7.44 -4.82
C LYS A 105 13.21 8.13 -3.68
N PHE A 106 12.83 7.88 -2.44
CA PHE A 106 13.50 8.44 -1.26
C PHE A 106 14.69 7.61 -0.75
N GLY A 107 14.97 6.46 -1.37
CA GLY A 107 15.99 5.52 -0.93
C GLY A 107 15.66 4.78 0.37
N GLY A 108 16.45 3.77 0.69
CA GLY A 108 16.34 3.03 1.96
C GLY A 108 15.12 2.12 2.11
N ARG A 109 14.17 2.13 1.18
CA ARG A 109 13.02 1.22 1.15
C ARG A 109 12.67 0.82 -0.27
N VAL A 110 11.93 -0.27 -0.38
CA VAL A 110 11.44 -0.83 -1.63
C VAL A 110 9.94 -0.66 -1.70
N LEU A 111 9.43 -0.38 -2.88
CA LEU A 111 8.00 -0.42 -3.18
C LEU A 111 7.60 -1.87 -3.44
N GLY A 112 6.55 -2.33 -2.80
CA GLY A 112 6.09 -3.70 -2.92
C GLY A 112 4.67 -3.90 -2.41
N ASP A 113 4.29 -5.16 -2.26
CA ASP A 113 3.09 -5.56 -1.52
C ASP A 113 3.44 -6.73 -0.60
N ILE A 114 2.74 -6.83 0.51
CA ILE A 114 2.83 -7.97 1.42
C ILE A 114 1.62 -8.85 1.20
N ILE A 115 1.87 -10.13 1.00
CA ILE A 115 0.84 -11.13 0.77
C ILE A 115 0.73 -12.00 2.03
N LEU A 116 -0.40 -11.93 2.69
CA LEU A 116 -0.69 -12.62 3.95
C LEU A 116 -1.70 -13.75 3.69
N ASN A 117 -1.29 -15.00 3.84
CA ASN A 117 -2.11 -16.18 3.49
C ASN A 117 -2.74 -16.07 2.09
N GLY A 118 -1.99 -15.56 1.11
CA GLY A 118 -2.46 -15.39 -0.27
C GLY A 118 -3.28 -14.12 -0.54
N VAL A 119 -3.48 -13.25 0.46
CA VAL A 119 -4.27 -12.02 0.34
C VAL A 119 -3.34 -10.79 0.37
N SER A 120 -3.53 -9.88 -0.58
CA SER A 120 -2.79 -8.61 -0.68
C SER A 120 -3.11 -7.69 0.50
N LEU A 121 -2.10 -7.26 1.24
CA LEU A 121 -2.26 -6.27 2.31
C LEU A 121 -2.73 -4.92 1.75
N ARG A 122 -2.27 -4.54 0.56
CA ARG A 122 -2.77 -3.36 -0.14
C ARG A 122 -4.30 -3.40 -0.29
N ALA A 123 -4.80 -4.50 -0.82
CA ALA A 123 -6.24 -4.67 -1.03
C ALA A 123 -7.02 -4.62 0.29
N GLU A 124 -6.50 -5.24 1.33
CA GLU A 124 -7.14 -5.24 2.66
C GLU A 124 -7.18 -3.84 3.30
N LEU A 125 -6.08 -3.09 3.21
CA LEU A 125 -6.01 -1.71 3.73
C LEU A 125 -7.05 -0.80 3.05
N ILE A 126 -7.17 -0.87 1.73
CA ILE A 126 -8.15 -0.09 0.96
C ILE A 126 -9.58 -0.53 1.29
N ARG A 127 -9.85 -1.84 1.25
CA ARG A 127 -11.17 -2.40 1.49
C ARG A 127 -11.73 -2.04 2.87
N ASN A 128 -10.86 -1.99 3.88
CA ASN A 128 -11.24 -1.68 5.26
C ASN A 128 -11.14 -0.17 5.60
N GLY A 129 -10.84 0.70 4.64
CA GLY A 129 -10.80 2.15 4.81
C GLY A 129 -9.58 2.67 5.58
N PHE A 130 -8.53 1.86 5.76
CA PHE A 130 -7.28 2.26 6.40
C PHE A 130 -6.30 2.93 5.44
N ALA A 131 -6.52 2.81 4.15
CA ALA A 131 -5.72 3.45 3.12
C ALA A 131 -6.60 3.95 1.98
N ARG A 132 -6.08 4.91 1.22
CA ARG A 132 -6.60 5.37 -0.06
C ARG A 132 -5.64 4.98 -1.17
N GLU A 133 -6.14 4.82 -2.38
CA GLU A 133 -5.26 4.68 -3.54
C GLU A 133 -4.41 5.95 -3.71
N TYR A 134 -3.13 5.75 -3.97
CA TYR A 134 -2.17 6.84 -4.13
C TYR A 134 -1.02 6.44 -5.04
N PHE A 135 -0.80 7.18 -6.11
CA PHE A 135 0.23 6.90 -7.11
C PHE A 135 1.17 8.08 -7.36
N GLY A 136 1.27 9.01 -6.40
CA GLY A 136 2.18 10.14 -6.44
C GLY A 136 1.53 11.50 -6.75
N GLU A 137 0.20 11.54 -6.90
CA GLU A 137 -0.58 12.77 -6.99
C GLU A 137 -0.58 13.55 -5.65
N ALA A 138 -1.28 14.69 -5.60
CA ALA A 138 -1.44 15.43 -4.35
C ALA A 138 -2.21 14.59 -3.32
N LYS A 139 -1.64 14.46 -2.11
CA LYS A 139 -2.28 13.73 -1.02
C LYS A 139 -3.54 14.43 -0.55
N GLN A 140 -4.59 13.65 -0.31
CA GLN A 140 -5.81 14.13 0.35
C GLN A 140 -5.62 14.17 1.86
N SER A 141 -6.18 15.20 2.52
CA SER A 141 -6.14 15.32 3.98
C SER A 141 -6.86 14.17 4.68
N TRP A 142 -6.31 13.71 5.80
CA TRP A 142 -6.92 12.76 6.71
C TRP A 142 -7.56 13.44 7.93
N CYS A 143 -7.56 14.79 7.95
CA CYS A 143 -8.02 15.61 9.08
C CYS A 143 -9.51 15.96 9.06
N ASN A 144 -10.26 15.51 8.06
CA ASN A 144 -11.69 15.83 7.91
C ASN A 144 -12.56 14.65 8.27
#